data_f43085545b7f580271d119fd66a960d5
#
_entry.id   f43085545b7f580271d119fd66a960d5
#
_cell.length_a   1.000
_cell.length_b   1.000
_cell.length_c   1.000
_cell.angle_alpha   90.00
_cell.angle_beta   90.00
_cell.angle_gamma   90.00
#
_symmetry.space_group_name_H-M   'P 1'
#
loop_
_entity.id
_entity.type
_entity.pdbx_description
1 polymer ?
#
loop_
_entity_poly.entity_id
_entity_poly.type
_entity_poly.pdbx_seq_one_letter_code
_entity_poly.pdbx_strand_id
1 'polypeptide(L)'
;MGDLDRLLGILTEARHRLVRIAWVLGPLFGFLLFFELKPVALPIPGLGFSVPFAYPWPNPFYNVTAQVFIAMVALMLPQGVQLLNIGVGDSILVQMEIGILLTLILGMPWIVHEVGAFLVPALRKNERALIRQVGIPATVLFAIGTAAGVFALTPFTFRLLFLYVSAMRLAPVLGVQDFVTFALVYSLAFGVVFELPVFIYALTRLGVVKAASWRKHWRGAVIGALVFGMVVTPDNSGITMMLIATPMVGLYLGGAYFAGRWERRRDGPVERPRGAVGAG
;
A
#
# COMPACT_ATOMS: atom_id res chain seq x y z
N MET A 1 1.41 38.68 -10.92
CA MET A 1 0.73 37.48 -10.51
C MET A 1 1.23 37.11 -9.13
N GLY A 2 0.39 37.34 -8.10
CA GLY A 2 0.77 37.16 -6.70
C GLY A 2 0.91 35.68 -6.33
N ASP A 3 1.58 35.40 -5.22
CA ASP A 3 1.73 34.06 -4.65
C ASP A 3 0.36 33.40 -4.41
N LEU A 4 -0.67 34.21 -4.16
CA LEU A 4 -2.05 33.77 -3.99
C LEU A 4 -2.64 33.15 -5.26
N ASP A 5 -2.39 33.74 -6.44
CA ASP A 5 -2.88 33.20 -7.73
C ASP A 5 -2.22 31.87 -8.07
N ARG A 6 -0.94 31.69 -7.71
CA ARG A 6 -0.23 30.41 -7.86
C ARG A 6 -0.79 29.34 -6.94
N LEU A 7 -1.06 29.69 -5.67
CA LEU A 7 -1.66 28.76 -4.72
C LEU A 7 -3.07 28.33 -5.15
N LEU A 8 -3.90 29.29 -5.61
CA LEU A 8 -5.23 28.99 -6.14
C LEU A 8 -5.17 28.08 -7.38
N GLY A 9 -4.19 28.29 -8.26
CA GLY A 9 -3.96 27.42 -9.42
C GLY A 9 -3.62 25.98 -9.03
N ILE A 10 -2.72 25.81 -8.06
CA ILE A 10 -2.34 24.48 -7.54
C ILE A 10 -3.54 23.78 -6.89
N LEU A 11 -4.31 24.49 -6.06
CA LEU A 11 -5.50 23.95 -5.40
C LEU A 11 -6.57 23.52 -6.41
N THR A 12 -6.77 24.33 -7.45
CA THR A 12 -7.76 24.04 -8.52
C THR A 12 -7.35 22.79 -9.30
N GLU A 13 -6.06 22.66 -9.63
CA GLU A 13 -5.54 21.47 -10.32
C GLU A 13 -5.67 20.21 -9.44
N ALA A 14 -5.28 20.29 -8.16
CA ALA A 14 -5.43 19.21 -7.19
C ALA A 14 -6.89 18.75 -7.09
N ARG A 15 -7.84 19.70 -6.98
CA ARG A 15 -9.28 19.38 -6.96
C ARG A 15 -9.73 18.64 -8.22
N HIS A 16 -9.32 19.10 -9.41
CA HIS A 16 -9.69 18.43 -10.66
C HIS A 16 -9.19 17.00 -10.74
N ARG A 17 -7.98 16.73 -10.26
CA ARG A 17 -7.41 15.38 -10.25
C ARG A 17 -8.07 14.48 -9.23
N LEU A 18 -8.36 15.00 -8.02
CA LEU A 18 -9.13 14.27 -7.02
C LEU A 18 -10.51 13.86 -7.55
N VAL A 19 -11.20 14.77 -8.24
CA VAL A 19 -12.49 14.48 -8.88
C VAL A 19 -12.34 13.39 -9.94
N ARG A 20 -11.28 13.40 -10.77
CA ARG A 20 -11.04 12.32 -11.75
C ARG A 20 -10.78 10.98 -11.08
N ILE A 21 -9.99 10.96 -10.00
CA ILE A 21 -9.77 9.74 -9.21
C ILE A 21 -11.12 9.23 -8.70
N ALA A 22 -11.93 10.08 -8.09
CA ALA A 22 -13.25 9.72 -7.57
C ALA A 22 -14.21 9.20 -8.67
N TRP A 23 -14.18 9.77 -9.88
CA TRP A 23 -14.99 9.32 -11.02
C TRP A 23 -14.62 7.92 -11.53
N VAL A 24 -13.38 7.50 -11.37
CA VAL A 24 -12.93 6.14 -11.75
C VAL A 24 -13.14 5.16 -10.61
N LEU A 25 -12.78 5.57 -9.39
CA LEU A 25 -12.87 4.70 -8.22
C LEU A 25 -14.30 4.51 -7.74
N GLY A 26 -15.18 5.51 -7.88
CA GLY A 26 -16.58 5.42 -7.46
C GLY A 26 -17.37 4.31 -8.17
N PRO A 27 -17.38 4.23 -9.49
CA PRO A 27 -17.99 3.12 -10.20
C PRO A 27 -17.37 1.75 -9.89
N LEU A 28 -16.04 1.69 -9.72
CA LEU A 28 -15.35 0.46 -9.30
C LEU A 28 -15.81 0.01 -7.92
N PHE A 29 -15.89 0.93 -6.96
CA PHE A 29 -16.42 0.65 -5.62
C PHE A 29 -17.87 0.17 -5.67
N GLY A 30 -18.72 0.86 -6.43
CA GLY A 30 -20.09 0.44 -6.65
C GLY A 30 -20.20 -0.95 -7.27
N PHE A 31 -19.36 -1.26 -8.26
CA PHE A 31 -19.31 -2.60 -8.86
C PHE A 31 -18.98 -3.67 -7.81
N LEU A 32 -17.99 -3.44 -6.97
CA LEU A 32 -17.57 -4.39 -5.93
C LEU A 32 -18.67 -4.65 -4.88
N LEU A 33 -19.53 -3.65 -4.60
CA LEU A 33 -20.62 -3.76 -3.64
C LEU A 33 -21.92 -4.35 -4.21
N PHE A 34 -22.12 -4.27 -5.54
CA PHE A 34 -23.39 -4.69 -6.13
C PHE A 34 -23.32 -5.95 -6.98
N PHE A 35 -22.11 -6.43 -7.31
CA PHE A 35 -21.94 -7.59 -8.16
C PHE A 35 -21.21 -8.74 -7.43
N GLU A 36 -21.66 -9.96 -7.73
CA GLU A 36 -21.03 -11.23 -7.36
C GLU A 36 -20.22 -11.75 -8.54
N LEU A 37 -19.07 -12.37 -8.28
CA LEU A 37 -18.31 -13.09 -9.31
C LEU A 37 -18.67 -14.57 -9.25
N LYS A 38 -19.52 -15.02 -10.17
CA LYS A 38 -19.89 -16.44 -10.28
C LYS A 38 -18.88 -17.19 -11.15
N PRO A 39 -18.24 -18.25 -10.62
CA PRO A 39 -17.41 -19.10 -11.45
C PRO A 39 -18.31 -19.93 -12.39
N VAL A 40 -18.14 -19.72 -13.68
CA VAL A 40 -18.80 -20.51 -14.73
C VAL A 40 -17.74 -21.30 -15.47
N ALA A 41 -17.91 -22.61 -15.53
CA ALA A 41 -17.05 -23.48 -16.33
C ALA A 41 -17.54 -23.46 -17.79
N LEU A 42 -16.83 -22.81 -18.68
CA LEU A 42 -17.12 -22.83 -20.11
C LEU A 42 -16.46 -24.05 -20.74
N PRO A 43 -17.21 -25.07 -21.16
CA PRO A 43 -16.65 -26.20 -21.88
C PRO A 43 -16.15 -25.73 -23.25
N ILE A 44 -14.89 -25.99 -23.57
CA ILE A 44 -14.36 -25.75 -24.92
C ILE A 44 -14.65 -26.98 -25.79
N PRO A 45 -15.49 -26.82 -26.83
CA PRO A 45 -15.80 -27.93 -27.73
C PRO A 45 -14.51 -28.48 -28.36
N GLY A 46 -14.23 -29.79 -28.17
CA GLY A 46 -13.10 -30.47 -28.79
C GLY A 46 -11.82 -30.61 -27.93
N LEU A 47 -11.72 -29.99 -26.75
CA LEU A 47 -10.50 -30.05 -25.92
C LEU A 47 -10.68 -30.80 -24.60
N GLY A 48 -11.90 -31.20 -24.23
CA GLY A 48 -12.15 -32.02 -23.03
C GLY A 48 -11.88 -31.37 -21.68
N PHE A 49 -11.55 -30.06 -21.63
CA PHE A 49 -11.42 -29.30 -20.42
C PHE A 49 -12.30 -28.04 -20.45
N SER A 50 -12.69 -27.57 -19.26
CA SER A 50 -13.46 -26.33 -19.09
C SER A 50 -12.56 -25.24 -18.52
N VAL A 51 -12.67 -24.04 -19.11
CA VAL A 51 -11.97 -22.85 -18.58
C VAL A 51 -12.87 -22.18 -17.53
N PRO A 52 -12.40 -21.99 -16.29
CA PRO A 52 -13.16 -21.25 -15.31
C PRO A 52 -13.22 -19.77 -15.72
N PHE A 53 -14.45 -19.26 -15.94
CA PHE A 53 -14.71 -17.86 -16.24
C PHE A 53 -15.54 -17.26 -15.11
N ALA A 54 -15.12 -16.09 -14.63
CA ALA A 54 -15.86 -15.35 -13.59
C ALA A 54 -16.86 -14.41 -14.27
N TYR A 55 -18.15 -14.67 -14.10
CA TYR A 55 -19.23 -13.84 -14.66
C TYR A 55 -19.82 -12.92 -13.56
N PRO A 56 -19.89 -11.60 -13.80
CA PRO A 56 -20.48 -10.66 -12.85
C PRO A 56 -22.03 -10.81 -12.87
N TRP A 57 -22.61 -11.12 -11.71
CA TRP A 57 -24.04 -11.22 -11.52
C TRP A 57 -24.50 -10.21 -10.48
N PRO A 58 -25.59 -9.44 -10.70
CA PRO A 58 -26.09 -8.49 -9.72
C PRO A 58 -26.57 -9.23 -8.44
N ASN A 59 -25.86 -9.01 -7.33
CA ASN A 59 -26.21 -9.56 -6.04
C ASN A 59 -25.64 -8.68 -4.92
N PRO A 60 -26.44 -7.76 -4.35
CA PRO A 60 -25.95 -6.83 -3.33
C PRO A 60 -25.68 -7.49 -1.96
N PHE A 61 -26.14 -8.72 -1.72
CA PHE A 61 -25.97 -9.40 -0.45
C PHE A 61 -24.76 -10.34 -0.44
N TYR A 62 -24.48 -11.00 -1.57
CA TYR A 62 -23.33 -11.89 -1.73
C TYR A 62 -22.43 -11.37 -2.87
N ASN A 63 -22.00 -10.15 -2.70
CA ASN A 63 -21.16 -9.41 -3.65
C ASN A 63 -19.66 -9.79 -3.53
N VAL A 64 -18.82 -9.17 -4.35
CA VAL A 64 -17.36 -9.40 -4.32
C VAL A 64 -16.77 -9.17 -2.94
N THR A 65 -17.23 -8.13 -2.21
CA THR A 65 -16.71 -7.83 -0.87
C THR A 65 -17.06 -8.92 0.14
N ALA A 66 -18.25 -9.51 0.06
CA ALA A 66 -18.65 -10.64 0.90
C ALA A 66 -17.82 -11.89 0.57
N GLN A 67 -17.54 -12.16 -0.70
CA GLN A 67 -16.66 -13.26 -1.13
C GLN A 67 -15.25 -13.10 -0.59
N VAL A 68 -14.71 -11.86 -0.66
CA VAL A 68 -13.39 -11.53 -0.10
C VAL A 68 -13.39 -11.64 1.41
N PHE A 69 -14.46 -11.20 2.12
CA PHE A 69 -14.58 -11.38 3.57
C PHE A 69 -14.45 -12.86 3.96
N ILE A 70 -15.18 -13.76 3.29
CA ILE A 70 -15.12 -15.19 3.57
C ILE A 70 -13.70 -15.72 3.37
N ALA A 71 -13.02 -15.30 2.29
CA ALA A 71 -11.64 -15.67 2.03
C ALA A 71 -10.68 -15.12 3.10
N MET A 72 -10.88 -13.87 3.56
CA MET A 72 -10.10 -13.27 4.64
C MET A 72 -10.24 -14.04 5.96
N VAL A 73 -11.47 -14.41 6.32
CA VAL A 73 -11.74 -15.22 7.53
C VAL A 73 -10.98 -16.55 7.44
N ALA A 74 -11.10 -17.26 6.31
CA ALA A 74 -10.44 -18.55 6.10
C ALA A 74 -8.90 -18.45 6.14
N LEU A 75 -8.33 -17.33 5.69
CA LEU A 75 -6.89 -17.12 5.60
C LEU A 75 -6.27 -16.62 6.90
N MET A 76 -6.94 -15.65 7.55
CA MET A 76 -6.34 -14.85 8.62
C MET A 76 -6.71 -15.31 10.02
N LEU A 77 -7.92 -15.89 10.17
CA LEU A 77 -8.44 -16.22 11.49
C LEU A 77 -7.84 -17.54 11.99
N PRO A 78 -7.24 -17.58 13.19
CA PRO A 78 -6.77 -18.83 13.79
C PRO A 78 -7.94 -19.78 14.09
N GLN A 79 -7.65 -21.09 14.07
CA GLN A 79 -8.67 -22.11 14.36
C GLN A 79 -9.23 -21.93 15.78
N GLY A 80 -10.55 -22.05 15.92
CA GLY A 80 -11.26 -21.95 17.18
C GLY A 80 -11.68 -20.53 17.56
N VAL A 81 -11.25 -19.49 16.83
CA VAL A 81 -11.73 -18.12 17.06
C VAL A 81 -13.11 -17.94 16.43
N GLN A 82 -14.04 -17.37 17.20
CA GLN A 82 -15.39 -17.08 16.74
C GLN A 82 -15.54 -15.59 16.45
N LEU A 83 -16.12 -15.27 15.29
CA LEU A 83 -16.50 -13.90 14.94
C LEU A 83 -17.93 -13.63 15.39
N LEU A 84 -18.12 -12.52 16.07
CA LEU A 84 -19.46 -12.05 16.49
C LEU A 84 -19.83 -10.77 15.75
N ASN A 85 -21.05 -10.74 15.25
CA ASN A 85 -21.66 -9.51 14.76
C ASN A 85 -22.31 -8.81 15.94
N ILE A 86 -21.68 -7.76 16.49
CA ILE A 86 -22.10 -7.08 17.71
C ILE A 86 -23.08 -5.94 17.39
N GLY A 87 -22.73 -5.12 16.41
CA GLY A 87 -23.54 -4.00 15.95
C GLY A 87 -24.49 -4.40 14.82
N VAL A 88 -25.67 -3.82 14.78
CA VAL A 88 -26.68 -4.09 13.74
C VAL A 88 -26.16 -3.73 12.34
N GLY A 89 -25.31 -2.71 12.23
CA GLY A 89 -24.75 -2.21 10.98
C GLY A 89 -23.40 -2.81 10.58
N ASP A 90 -22.74 -3.59 11.47
CA ASP A 90 -21.35 -4.04 11.25
C ASP A 90 -21.17 -4.78 9.94
N SER A 91 -22.10 -5.64 9.54
CA SER A 91 -22.01 -6.39 8.29
C SER A 91 -21.98 -5.50 7.04
N ILE A 92 -22.68 -4.36 7.06
CA ILE A 92 -22.67 -3.39 5.96
C ILE A 92 -21.38 -2.60 5.98
N LEU A 93 -20.96 -2.14 7.17
CA LEU A 93 -19.71 -1.39 7.33
C LEU A 93 -18.49 -2.23 6.87
N VAL A 94 -18.45 -3.49 7.27
CA VAL A 94 -17.43 -4.45 6.85
C VAL A 94 -17.36 -4.58 5.32
N GLN A 95 -18.50 -4.71 4.64
CA GLN A 95 -18.52 -4.77 3.18
C GLN A 95 -18.01 -3.46 2.56
N MET A 96 -18.39 -2.31 3.12
CA MET A 96 -17.90 -1.00 2.66
C MET A 96 -16.39 -0.87 2.85
N GLU A 97 -15.86 -1.25 4.00
CA GLU A 97 -14.42 -1.21 4.29
C GLU A 97 -13.63 -2.09 3.31
N ILE A 98 -14.04 -3.35 3.11
CA ILE A 98 -13.41 -4.25 2.13
C ILE A 98 -13.52 -3.66 0.73
N GLY A 99 -14.67 -3.10 0.37
CA GLY A 99 -14.87 -2.42 -0.91
C GLY A 99 -13.90 -1.26 -1.12
N ILE A 100 -13.67 -0.43 -0.10
CA ILE A 100 -12.69 0.68 -0.13
C ILE A 100 -11.28 0.12 -0.36
N LEU A 101 -10.85 -0.89 0.41
CA LEU A 101 -9.53 -1.48 0.25
C LEU A 101 -9.31 -2.03 -1.16
N LEU A 102 -10.23 -2.85 -1.64
CA LEU A 102 -10.15 -3.43 -2.99
C LEU A 102 -10.11 -2.34 -4.06
N THR A 103 -10.94 -1.30 -3.89
CA THR A 103 -10.97 -0.16 -4.81
C THR A 103 -9.62 0.57 -4.83
N LEU A 104 -8.98 0.76 -3.68
CA LEU A 104 -7.66 1.36 -3.60
C LEU A 104 -6.58 0.48 -4.24
N ILE A 105 -6.60 -0.84 -3.98
CA ILE A 105 -5.64 -1.78 -4.56
C ILE A 105 -5.77 -1.81 -6.09
N LEU A 106 -6.98 -2.02 -6.58
CA LEU A 106 -7.24 -2.12 -8.02
C LEU A 106 -7.10 -0.77 -8.74
N GLY A 107 -7.42 0.32 -8.05
CA GLY A 107 -7.31 1.69 -8.55
C GLY A 107 -5.91 2.30 -8.43
N MET A 108 -4.97 1.62 -7.74
CA MET A 108 -3.62 2.16 -7.51
C MET A 108 -2.89 2.61 -8.79
N PRO A 109 -2.94 1.86 -9.92
CA PRO A 109 -2.33 2.32 -11.17
C PRO A 109 -2.86 3.68 -11.63
N TRP A 110 -4.16 3.90 -11.47
CA TRP A 110 -4.81 5.17 -11.82
C TRP A 110 -4.46 6.29 -10.87
N ILE A 111 -4.43 5.99 -9.55
CA ILE A 111 -4.01 6.95 -8.52
C ILE A 111 -2.58 7.41 -8.79
N VAL A 112 -1.65 6.49 -9.02
CA VAL A 112 -0.25 6.79 -9.32
C VAL A 112 -0.12 7.62 -10.60
N HIS A 113 -0.91 7.31 -11.63
CA HIS A 113 -0.96 8.08 -12.87
C HIS A 113 -1.42 9.53 -12.62
N GLU A 114 -2.51 9.76 -11.90
CA GLU A 114 -3.05 11.10 -11.63
C GLU A 114 -2.13 11.91 -10.70
N VAL A 115 -1.55 11.28 -9.67
CA VAL A 115 -0.56 11.90 -8.79
C VAL A 115 0.69 12.28 -9.58
N GLY A 116 1.17 11.37 -10.43
CA GLY A 116 2.29 11.64 -11.33
C GLY A 116 2.01 12.81 -12.26
N ALA A 117 0.84 12.82 -12.88
CA ALA A 117 0.42 13.89 -13.78
C ALA A 117 0.23 15.25 -13.06
N PHE A 118 -0.14 15.24 -11.77
CA PHE A 118 -0.15 16.44 -10.92
C PHE A 118 1.24 17.02 -10.71
N LEU A 119 2.25 16.16 -10.60
CA LEU A 119 3.63 16.59 -10.39
C LEU A 119 4.31 17.09 -11.69
N VAL A 120 3.82 16.69 -12.89
CA VAL A 120 4.42 17.06 -14.20
C VAL A 120 4.64 18.55 -14.37
N PRO A 121 3.70 19.46 -14.06
CA PRO A 121 3.91 20.91 -14.22
C PRO A 121 5.03 21.46 -13.37
N ALA A 122 5.28 20.87 -12.19
CA ALA A 122 6.33 21.28 -11.27
C ALA A 122 7.72 20.74 -11.68
N LEU A 123 7.79 19.78 -12.61
CA LEU A 123 9.01 19.11 -13.03
C LEU A 123 9.61 19.74 -14.30
N ARG A 124 10.93 19.75 -14.37
CA ARG A 124 11.69 20.13 -15.58
C ARG A 124 11.44 19.10 -16.70
N LYS A 125 11.61 19.55 -17.96
CA LYS A 125 11.39 18.67 -19.13
C LYS A 125 12.15 17.33 -19.05
N ASN A 126 13.35 17.33 -18.49
CA ASN A 126 14.19 16.15 -18.33
C ASN A 126 13.73 15.20 -17.20
N GLU A 127 12.88 15.70 -16.30
CA GLU A 127 12.41 14.96 -15.11
C GLU A 127 11.06 14.27 -15.36
N ARG A 128 10.34 14.67 -16.41
CA ARG A 128 9.03 14.08 -16.75
C ARG A 128 9.09 12.58 -17.05
N ALA A 129 10.21 12.09 -17.57
CA ALA A 129 10.44 10.66 -17.79
C ALA A 129 10.48 9.86 -16.45
N LEU A 130 10.82 10.52 -15.33
CA LEU A 130 10.87 9.92 -14.02
C LEU A 130 9.49 9.39 -13.60
N ILE A 131 8.40 10.12 -13.88
CA ILE A 131 7.04 9.71 -13.50
C ILE A 131 6.71 8.34 -14.07
N ARG A 132 7.04 8.10 -15.34
CA ARG A 132 6.81 6.78 -15.96
C ARG A 132 7.70 5.69 -15.35
N GLN A 133 8.95 6.04 -15.00
CA GLN A 133 9.91 5.10 -14.41
C GLN A 133 9.59 4.76 -12.96
N VAL A 134 8.92 5.65 -12.23
CA VAL A 134 8.53 5.48 -10.83
C VAL A 134 7.12 4.88 -10.72
N GLY A 135 6.22 5.20 -11.65
CA GLY A 135 4.82 4.82 -11.58
C GLY A 135 4.58 3.31 -11.58
N ILE A 136 5.25 2.57 -12.46
CA ILE A 136 5.12 1.10 -12.51
C ILE A 136 5.69 0.46 -11.24
N PRO A 137 6.94 0.75 -10.80
CA PRO A 137 7.45 0.26 -9.52
C PRO A 137 6.56 0.61 -8.32
N ALA A 138 6.01 1.82 -8.24
CA ALA A 138 5.10 2.21 -7.19
C ALA A 138 3.87 1.29 -7.15
N THR A 139 3.15 1.16 -8.25
CA THR A 139 1.99 0.27 -8.33
C THR A 139 2.32 -1.17 -7.91
N VAL A 140 3.47 -1.69 -8.37
CA VAL A 140 3.91 -3.06 -8.06
C VAL A 140 4.30 -3.19 -6.59
N LEU A 141 5.04 -2.24 -6.03
CA LEU A 141 5.44 -2.28 -4.61
C LEU A 141 4.24 -2.14 -3.68
N PHE A 142 3.30 -1.26 -4.01
CA PHE A 142 2.05 -1.16 -3.25
C PHE A 142 1.29 -2.48 -3.23
N ALA A 143 1.13 -3.12 -4.39
CA ALA A 143 0.45 -4.41 -4.49
C ALA A 143 1.19 -5.50 -3.69
N ILE A 144 2.53 -5.56 -3.78
CA ILE A 144 3.36 -6.50 -3.01
C ILE A 144 3.23 -6.21 -1.51
N GLY A 145 3.29 -4.94 -1.10
CA GLY A 145 3.16 -4.53 0.30
C GLY A 145 1.81 -4.90 0.88
N THR A 146 0.73 -4.58 0.17
CA THR A 146 -0.63 -4.95 0.59
C THR A 146 -0.79 -6.47 0.61
N ALA A 147 -0.29 -7.20 -0.39
CA ALA A 147 -0.31 -8.65 -0.39
C ALA A 147 0.48 -9.25 0.79
N ALA A 148 1.66 -8.72 1.11
CA ALA A 148 2.43 -9.12 2.29
C ALA A 148 1.65 -8.85 3.59
N GLY A 149 0.95 -7.71 3.68
CA GLY A 149 0.04 -7.40 4.78
C GLY A 149 -1.06 -8.44 4.93
N VAL A 150 -1.80 -8.70 3.84
CA VAL A 150 -2.94 -9.62 3.82
C VAL A 150 -2.53 -11.07 4.07
N PHE A 151 -1.52 -11.58 3.36
CA PHE A 151 -1.21 -13.01 3.33
C PHE A 151 -0.20 -13.47 4.38
N ALA A 152 0.64 -12.57 4.89
CA ALA A 152 1.70 -12.93 5.83
C ALA A 152 1.54 -12.25 7.18
N LEU A 153 1.51 -10.92 7.20
CA LEU A 153 1.69 -10.17 8.42
C LEU A 153 0.41 -10.12 9.28
N THR A 154 -0.75 -9.90 8.66
CA THR A 154 -2.03 -9.91 9.38
C THR A 154 -2.35 -11.29 10.00
N PRO A 155 -2.25 -12.41 9.26
CA PRO A 155 -2.43 -13.74 9.86
C PRO A 155 -1.43 -14.05 10.97
N PHE A 156 -0.17 -13.65 10.80
CA PHE A 156 0.86 -13.83 11.83
C PHE A 156 0.52 -13.04 13.10
N THR A 157 0.08 -11.78 12.93
CA THR A 157 -0.31 -10.92 14.06
C THR A 157 -1.49 -11.49 14.82
N PHE A 158 -2.55 -11.94 14.12
CA PHE A 158 -3.69 -12.58 14.79
C PHE A 158 -3.26 -13.84 15.55
N ARG A 159 -2.45 -14.71 14.95
CA ARG A 159 -1.92 -15.90 15.64
C ARG A 159 -1.17 -15.51 16.92
N LEU A 160 -0.32 -14.48 16.84
CA LEU A 160 0.43 -14.00 17.99
C LEU A 160 -0.47 -13.47 19.10
N LEU A 161 -1.47 -12.61 18.77
CA LEU A 161 -2.41 -12.04 19.74
C LEU A 161 -3.26 -13.13 20.41
N PHE A 162 -3.74 -14.10 19.63
CA PHE A 162 -4.56 -15.20 20.18
C PHE A 162 -3.76 -16.20 21.01
N LEU A 163 -2.42 -16.25 20.91
CA LEU A 163 -1.60 -16.98 21.89
C LEU A 163 -1.74 -16.40 23.30
N TYR A 164 -1.81 -15.07 23.45
CA TYR A 164 -2.06 -14.43 24.75
C TYR A 164 -3.45 -14.74 25.29
N VAL A 165 -4.49 -14.71 24.42
CA VAL A 165 -5.86 -15.08 24.79
C VAL A 165 -5.91 -16.52 25.33
N SER A 166 -5.25 -17.44 24.63
CA SER A 166 -5.17 -18.86 25.02
C SER A 166 -4.41 -19.04 26.34
N ALA A 167 -3.30 -18.32 26.54
CA ALA A 167 -2.52 -18.38 27.78
C ALA A 167 -3.32 -17.94 29.01
N MET A 168 -4.25 -16.98 28.81
CA MET A 168 -5.17 -16.49 29.85
C MET A 168 -6.42 -17.37 30.01
N ARG A 169 -6.57 -18.43 29.24
CA ARG A 169 -7.75 -19.31 29.20
C ARG A 169 -9.06 -18.58 28.93
N LEU A 170 -9.01 -17.50 28.15
CA LEU A 170 -10.19 -16.76 27.73
C LEU A 170 -10.84 -17.39 26.49
N ALA A 171 -12.14 -17.15 26.33
CA ALA A 171 -12.83 -17.54 25.09
C ALA A 171 -12.30 -16.72 23.91
N PRO A 172 -11.85 -17.33 22.82
CA PRO A 172 -11.32 -16.61 21.66
C PRO A 172 -12.46 -16.07 20.79
N VAL A 173 -12.94 -14.88 21.13
CA VAL A 173 -14.04 -14.20 20.45
C VAL A 173 -13.55 -12.85 19.94
N LEU A 174 -13.98 -12.47 18.74
CA LEU A 174 -13.59 -11.21 18.09
C LEU A 174 -14.81 -10.60 17.38
N GLY A 175 -14.97 -9.27 17.48
CA GLY A 175 -15.98 -8.54 16.70
C GLY A 175 -15.65 -8.59 15.20
N VAL A 176 -16.67 -8.79 14.36
CA VAL A 176 -16.49 -8.80 12.90
C VAL A 176 -15.92 -7.48 12.40
N GLN A 177 -16.43 -6.36 12.92
CA GLN A 177 -15.95 -5.01 12.59
C GLN A 177 -14.47 -4.86 12.98
N ASP A 178 -14.11 -5.22 14.23
CA ASP A 178 -12.74 -5.10 14.72
C ASP A 178 -11.76 -5.95 13.89
N PHE A 179 -12.17 -7.18 13.52
CA PHE A 179 -11.39 -8.07 12.66
C PHE A 179 -11.09 -7.43 11.32
N VAL A 180 -12.12 -6.92 10.65
CA VAL A 180 -11.97 -6.36 9.30
C VAL A 180 -11.22 -5.04 9.33
N THR A 181 -11.60 -4.12 10.21
CA THR A 181 -10.91 -2.83 10.34
C THR A 181 -9.42 -3.02 10.62
N PHE A 182 -9.07 -3.92 11.57
CA PHE A 182 -7.66 -4.26 11.83
C PHE A 182 -6.96 -4.80 10.59
N ALA A 183 -7.53 -5.83 9.95
CA ALA A 183 -6.92 -6.46 8.78
C ALA A 183 -6.72 -5.49 7.62
N LEU A 184 -7.69 -4.58 7.39
CA LEU A 184 -7.64 -3.60 6.30
C LEU A 184 -6.63 -2.50 6.57
N VAL A 185 -6.70 -1.86 7.74
CA VAL A 185 -5.79 -0.77 8.11
C VAL A 185 -4.36 -1.28 8.12
N TYR A 186 -4.13 -2.47 8.67
CA TYR A 186 -2.82 -3.09 8.75
C TYR A 186 -2.27 -3.43 7.35
N SER A 187 -3.08 -4.05 6.49
CA SER A 187 -2.67 -4.39 5.13
C SER A 187 -2.42 -3.16 4.26
N LEU A 188 -3.26 -2.12 4.39
CA LEU A 188 -3.08 -0.86 3.68
C LEU A 188 -1.83 -0.13 4.15
N ALA A 189 -1.57 -0.13 5.47
CA ALA A 189 -0.36 0.47 6.03
C ALA A 189 0.90 -0.17 5.43
N PHE A 190 0.93 -1.51 5.27
CA PHE A 190 2.03 -2.18 4.56
C PHE A 190 2.13 -1.77 3.10
N GLY A 191 1.00 -1.63 2.39
CA GLY A 191 1.00 -1.10 1.03
C GLY A 191 1.71 0.25 0.94
N VAL A 192 1.36 1.19 1.83
CA VAL A 192 1.98 2.52 1.90
C VAL A 192 3.45 2.45 2.31
N VAL A 193 3.80 1.61 3.27
CA VAL A 193 5.20 1.44 3.73
C VAL A 193 6.10 0.92 2.61
N PHE A 194 5.59 0.06 1.74
CA PHE A 194 6.35 -0.45 0.60
C PHE A 194 6.61 0.61 -0.47
N GLU A 195 5.92 1.76 -0.45
CA GLU A 195 6.23 2.91 -1.31
C GLU A 195 7.50 3.68 -0.87
N LEU A 196 7.99 3.49 0.35
CA LEU A 196 9.18 4.20 0.86
C LEU A 196 10.39 4.13 -0.05
N PRO A 197 10.81 2.97 -0.62
CA PRO A 197 11.95 2.90 -1.52
C PRO A 197 11.76 3.74 -2.78
N VAL A 198 10.55 3.74 -3.34
CA VAL A 198 10.19 4.50 -4.54
C VAL A 198 10.22 5.99 -4.23
N PHE A 199 9.65 6.40 -3.10
CA PHE A 199 9.64 7.78 -2.63
C PHE A 199 11.07 8.33 -2.42
N ILE A 200 11.93 7.58 -1.72
CA ILE A 200 13.33 7.91 -1.49
C ILE A 200 14.07 8.05 -2.82
N TYR A 201 13.87 7.11 -3.74
CA TYR A 201 14.49 7.14 -5.07
C TYR A 201 14.04 8.35 -5.89
N ALA A 202 12.73 8.63 -5.90
CA ALA A 202 12.16 9.76 -6.64
C ALA A 202 12.70 11.09 -6.14
N LEU A 203 12.71 11.35 -4.81
CA LEU A 203 13.23 12.58 -4.23
C LEU A 203 14.73 12.75 -4.47
N THR A 204 15.50 11.66 -4.42
CA THR A 204 16.94 11.71 -4.71
C THR A 204 17.18 12.04 -6.18
N ARG A 205 16.41 11.45 -7.07
CA ARG A 205 16.54 11.67 -8.51
C ARG A 205 16.15 13.07 -8.94
N LEU A 206 15.16 13.68 -8.27
CA LEU A 206 14.78 15.09 -8.45
C LEU A 206 15.79 16.06 -7.83
N GLY A 207 16.80 15.55 -7.12
CA GLY A 207 17.81 16.40 -6.47
C GLY A 207 17.29 17.15 -5.23
N VAL A 208 16.08 16.82 -4.76
CA VAL A 208 15.48 17.42 -3.55
C VAL A 208 16.25 16.97 -2.31
N VAL A 209 16.63 15.70 -2.24
CA VAL A 209 17.38 15.12 -1.12
C VAL A 209 18.55 14.30 -1.64
N LYS A 210 19.75 14.53 -1.12
CA LYS A 210 20.94 13.75 -1.46
C LYS A 210 20.88 12.36 -0.82
N ALA A 211 21.37 11.33 -1.51
CA ALA A 211 21.39 9.96 -0.98
C ALA A 211 22.18 9.85 0.33
N ALA A 212 23.22 10.66 0.52
CA ALA A 212 23.99 10.72 1.77
C ALA A 212 23.11 11.18 2.97
N SER A 213 22.13 12.06 2.72
CA SER A 213 21.23 12.56 3.76
C SER A 213 20.33 11.46 4.31
N TRP A 214 19.76 10.61 3.46
CA TRP A 214 18.96 9.47 3.90
C TRP A 214 19.75 8.54 4.83
N ARG A 215 20.97 8.22 4.48
CA ARG A 215 21.85 7.38 5.31
C ARG A 215 22.24 8.05 6.63
N LYS A 216 22.41 9.37 6.65
CA LYS A 216 22.72 10.12 7.87
C LYS A 216 21.56 10.10 8.86
N HIS A 217 20.32 10.17 8.36
CA HIS A 217 19.11 10.31 9.20
C HIS A 217 18.40 8.97 9.49
N TRP A 218 19.09 7.83 9.36
CA TRP A 218 18.52 6.50 9.63
C TRP A 218 17.90 6.35 11.02
N ARG A 219 18.51 7.00 12.03
CA ARG A 219 17.99 6.97 13.41
C ARG A 219 16.61 7.63 13.52
N GLY A 220 16.43 8.76 12.81
CA GLY A 220 15.14 9.43 12.71
C GLY A 220 14.10 8.57 11.98
N ALA A 221 14.52 7.83 10.96
CA ALA A 221 13.65 6.89 10.25
C ALA A 221 13.19 5.74 11.17
N VAL A 222 14.08 5.23 12.04
CA VAL A 222 13.69 4.21 13.04
C VAL A 222 12.64 4.76 14.00
N ILE A 223 12.85 5.97 14.53
CA ILE A 223 11.86 6.61 15.41
C ILE A 223 10.54 6.84 14.67
N GLY A 224 10.59 7.35 13.44
CA GLY A 224 9.40 7.53 12.61
C GLY A 224 8.65 6.22 12.33
N ALA A 225 9.38 5.12 12.09
CA ALA A 225 8.80 3.80 11.90
C ALA A 225 8.11 3.27 13.17
N LEU A 226 8.71 3.48 14.34
CA LEU A 226 8.09 3.11 15.62
C LEU A 226 6.82 3.93 15.90
N VAL A 227 6.87 5.24 15.69
CA VAL A 227 5.69 6.11 15.84
C VAL A 227 4.59 5.71 14.87
N PHE A 228 4.93 5.45 13.59
CA PHE A 228 3.97 4.98 12.60
C PHE A 228 3.35 3.64 13.01
N GLY A 229 4.18 2.68 13.45
CA GLY A 229 3.71 1.40 13.97
C GLY A 229 2.73 1.57 15.14
N MET A 230 3.05 2.46 16.10
CA MET A 230 2.17 2.75 17.24
C MET A 230 0.81 3.33 16.82
N VAL A 231 0.78 4.18 15.80
CA VAL A 231 -0.48 4.80 15.30
C VAL A 231 -1.34 3.78 14.56
N VAL A 232 -0.70 2.88 13.80
CA VAL A 232 -1.39 1.88 12.96
C VAL A 232 -1.91 0.70 13.77
N THR A 233 -1.20 0.32 14.85
CA THR A 233 -1.61 -0.83 15.67
C THR A 233 -2.57 -0.42 16.78
N PRO A 234 -3.76 -1.05 16.88
CA PRO A 234 -4.74 -0.72 17.91
C PRO A 234 -4.40 -1.27 19.30
N ASP A 235 -3.43 -2.19 19.38
CA ASP A 235 -3.13 -3.00 20.59
C ASP A 235 -2.00 -2.42 21.39
N ASN A 236 -1.53 -1.38 21.50
CA ASN A 236 -0.47 -0.81 22.38
C ASN A 236 0.56 -1.83 22.94
N SER A 237 0.65 -3.06 22.37
CA SER A 237 1.48 -4.12 22.93
C SER A 237 2.98 -3.95 22.66
N GLY A 238 3.36 -3.01 21.80
CA GLY A 238 4.75 -2.84 21.36
C GLY A 238 5.25 -3.97 20.44
N ILE A 239 4.66 -5.17 20.49
CA ILE A 239 5.07 -6.30 19.65
C ILE A 239 4.59 -6.09 18.21
N THR A 240 3.33 -5.77 18.03
CA THR A 240 2.74 -5.45 16.74
C THR A 240 3.32 -4.17 16.15
N MET A 241 3.63 -3.17 16.97
CA MET A 241 4.39 -1.98 16.56
C MET A 241 5.74 -2.37 15.96
N MET A 242 6.51 -3.24 16.62
CA MET A 242 7.81 -3.73 16.13
C MET A 242 7.67 -4.51 14.82
N LEU A 243 6.56 -5.24 14.65
CA LEU A 243 6.27 -6.01 13.46
C LEU A 243 6.10 -5.13 12.21
N ILE A 244 5.53 -3.93 12.36
CA ILE A 244 5.45 -2.92 11.29
C ILE A 244 6.78 -2.19 11.13
N ALA A 245 7.38 -1.75 12.24
CA ALA A 245 8.56 -0.91 12.21
C ALA A 245 9.77 -1.62 11.58
N THR A 246 9.96 -2.92 11.85
CA THR A 246 11.11 -3.68 11.33
C THR A 246 11.19 -3.71 9.81
N PRO A 247 10.17 -4.15 9.05
CA PRO A 247 10.20 -4.11 7.60
C PRO A 247 10.27 -2.68 7.06
N MET A 248 9.64 -1.71 7.74
CA MET A 248 9.69 -0.29 7.34
C MET A 248 11.11 0.26 7.37
N VAL A 249 11.86 -0.03 8.42
CA VAL A 249 13.29 0.34 8.53
C VAL A 249 14.11 -0.36 7.45
N GLY A 250 13.86 -1.65 7.20
CA GLY A 250 14.52 -2.40 6.13
C GLY A 250 14.28 -1.79 4.75
N LEU A 251 13.05 -1.43 4.45
CA LEU A 251 12.67 -0.77 3.18
C LEU A 251 13.28 0.63 3.05
N TYR A 252 13.33 1.40 4.15
CA TYR A 252 14.01 2.69 4.17
C TYR A 252 15.49 2.56 3.85
N LEU A 253 16.19 1.65 4.52
CA LEU A 253 17.63 1.42 4.29
C LEU A 253 17.89 0.89 2.87
N GLY A 254 17.04 -0.02 2.39
CA GLY A 254 17.08 -0.50 1.01
C GLY A 254 16.90 0.63 -0.01
N GLY A 255 15.89 1.48 0.18
CA GLY A 255 15.65 2.66 -0.64
C GLY A 255 16.84 3.62 -0.67
N ALA A 256 17.41 3.92 0.51
CA ALA A 256 18.60 4.76 0.64
C ALA A 256 19.84 4.15 -0.05
N TYR A 257 19.99 2.83 -0.02
CA TYR A 257 21.04 2.11 -0.72
C TYR A 257 20.89 2.21 -2.25
N PHE A 258 19.71 1.94 -2.78
CA PHE A 258 19.44 2.02 -4.21
C PHE A 258 19.57 3.46 -4.74
N ALA A 259 19.06 4.45 -4.00
CA ALA A 259 19.24 5.86 -4.34
C ALA A 259 20.72 6.25 -4.40
N GLY A 260 21.53 5.79 -3.43
CA GLY A 260 22.97 6.05 -3.40
C GLY A 260 23.73 5.37 -4.54
N ARG A 261 23.32 4.16 -4.93
CA ARG A 261 23.93 3.47 -6.09
C ARG A 261 23.64 4.19 -7.41
N TRP A 262 22.43 4.73 -7.56
CA TRP A 262 22.04 5.51 -8.71
C TRP A 262 22.83 6.84 -8.78
N GLU A 263 22.90 7.60 -7.67
CA GLU A 263 23.63 8.87 -7.60
C GLU A 263 25.11 8.71 -8.00
N ARG A 264 25.79 7.69 -7.48
CA ARG A 264 27.18 7.36 -7.86
C ARG A 264 27.37 7.03 -9.33
N ARG A 265 26.38 6.38 -9.96
CA ARG A 265 26.45 6.08 -11.40
C ARG A 265 26.27 7.32 -12.26
N ARG A 266 25.50 8.30 -11.78
CA ARG A 266 25.27 9.57 -12.47
C ARG A 266 26.48 10.48 -12.40
N ASP A 267 27.09 10.58 -11.24
CA ASP A 267 28.17 11.55 -10.98
C ASP A 267 29.56 11.07 -11.49
N GLY A 268 29.66 9.83 -12.02
CA GLY A 268 30.88 9.24 -12.55
C GLY A 268 31.96 8.96 -11.50
N PRO A 269 33.10 8.31 -11.85
CA PRO A 269 34.27 8.30 -10.99
C PRO A 269 34.79 9.73 -10.89
N VAL A 270 34.91 10.25 -9.68
CA VAL A 270 35.70 11.49 -9.47
C VAL A 270 37.12 11.20 -9.96
N GLU A 271 37.46 11.68 -11.14
CA GLU A 271 38.87 11.69 -11.57
C GLU A 271 39.65 12.52 -10.53
N ARG A 272 40.36 11.84 -9.66
CA ARG A 272 41.36 12.50 -8.86
C ARG A 272 42.34 13.14 -9.85
N PRO A 273 42.58 14.46 -9.76
CA PRO A 273 43.55 15.07 -10.66
C PRO A 273 44.90 14.35 -10.53
N ARG A 274 45.26 13.58 -11.57
CA ARG A 274 46.63 13.10 -11.78
C ARG A 274 47.47 14.33 -12.07
N GLY A 275 48.27 14.73 -11.13
CA GLY A 275 49.28 15.68 -11.49
C GLY A 275 49.57 16.77 -10.48
N ALA A 276 50.26 16.39 -9.44
CA ALA A 276 51.21 17.28 -8.77
C ALA A 276 52.37 16.44 -8.21
N VAL A 277 53.03 15.70 -9.13
CA VAL A 277 54.38 15.14 -8.86
C VAL A 277 55.25 15.63 -9.98
N GLY A 278 56.11 16.59 -9.63
CA GLY A 278 57.25 16.92 -10.46
C GLY A 278 57.39 18.38 -10.85
N ALA A 279 57.84 19.20 -9.94
CA ALA A 279 58.74 20.31 -10.29
C ALA A 279 59.46 20.76 -9.02
N GLY A 280 60.75 20.55 -8.97
CA GLY A 280 61.66 21.14 -8.01
C GLY A 280 62.58 20.17 -7.38
#